data_05b7104a8d401ae7e97bb9c8ce2ff943
#
_entry.id   05b7104a8d401ae7e97bb9c8ce2ff943
#
_cell.length_a   1.000
_cell.length_b   1.000
_cell.length_c   1.000
_cell.angle_alpha   90.00
_cell.angle_beta   90.00
_cell.angle_gamma   90.00
#
_symmetry.space_group_name_H-M   'P 1'
#
loop_
_entity.id
_entity.type
_entity.pdbx_description
1 polymer ?
#
loop_
_entity_poly.entity_id
_entity_poly.type
_entity_poly.pdbx_seq_one_letter_code
_entity_poly.pdbx_strand_id
1 'polypeptide(L)'
;MENFILIGMPGSGKSTVGKILAENIGYNFMDTDDLIIDKYQKPLMDLIEEMGVEGFIRAEGEILETVNVDRHVIATGGSVIYSEKGMAHLQSLGKVVYLCYTEEDIAARVGDLTTRGVVCRNCKSFRELFDERRPYYEKYADIVVHLEHASFSRSIQRVLKTIESYVHKI
;
A
#
# COMPACT_ATOMS: atom_id res chain seq x y z
N MET A 1 -16.33 -10.74 7.77
CA MET A 1 -15.53 -9.77 8.56
C MET A 1 -14.71 -8.95 7.58
N GLU A 2 -14.63 -7.63 7.79
CA GLU A 2 -13.95 -6.73 6.86
C GLU A 2 -12.43 -6.95 6.83
N ASN A 3 -11.82 -6.72 5.67
CA ASN A 3 -10.37 -6.68 5.52
C ASN A 3 -9.80 -5.32 5.95
N PHE A 4 -8.49 -5.26 6.17
CA PHE A 4 -7.74 -4.01 6.31
C PHE A 4 -6.76 -3.87 5.15
N ILE A 5 -6.94 -2.85 4.32
CA ILE A 5 -6.14 -2.61 3.13
C ILE A 5 -5.13 -1.50 3.43
N LEU A 6 -3.84 -1.82 3.44
CA LEU A 6 -2.77 -0.87 3.75
C LEU A 6 -2.32 -0.16 2.48
N ILE A 7 -2.46 1.16 2.45
CA ILE A 7 -1.96 2.03 1.38
C ILE A 7 -0.93 3.02 1.93
N GLY A 8 -0.13 3.58 1.05
CA GLY A 8 0.89 4.58 1.39
C GLY A 8 2.11 4.50 0.48
N MET A 9 3.03 5.42 0.67
CA MET A 9 4.24 5.57 -0.13
C MET A 9 5.08 4.29 -0.18
N PRO A 10 5.84 4.07 -1.26
CA PRO A 10 6.92 3.08 -1.25
C PRO A 10 7.85 3.33 -0.05
N GLY A 11 8.26 2.28 0.64
CA GLY A 11 9.09 2.40 1.84
C GLY A 11 8.35 2.74 3.14
N SER A 12 7.02 2.89 3.12
CA SER A 12 6.22 3.09 4.34
C SER A 12 6.09 1.84 5.21
N GLY A 13 6.57 0.68 4.74
CA GLY A 13 6.61 -0.55 5.53
C GLY A 13 5.31 -1.36 5.51
N LYS A 14 4.42 -1.15 4.54
CA LYS A 14 3.11 -1.83 4.44
C LYS A 14 3.19 -3.35 4.61
N SER A 15 4.09 -4.00 3.88
CA SER A 15 4.24 -5.46 3.94
C SER A 15 4.70 -5.94 5.31
N THR A 16 5.66 -5.26 5.93
CA THR A 16 6.18 -5.63 7.26
C THR A 16 5.15 -5.35 8.36
N VAL A 17 4.58 -4.14 8.34
CA VAL A 17 3.53 -3.74 9.30
C VAL A 17 2.30 -4.62 9.13
N GLY A 18 1.93 -4.93 7.88
CA GLY A 18 0.79 -5.77 7.55
C GLY A 18 0.90 -7.19 8.09
N LYS A 19 2.06 -7.81 7.97
CA LYS A 19 2.31 -9.14 8.54
C LYS A 19 2.16 -9.15 10.06
N ILE A 20 2.78 -8.17 10.73
CA ILE A 20 2.71 -8.03 12.19
C ILE A 20 1.27 -7.74 12.63
N LEU A 21 0.56 -6.86 11.92
CA LEU A 21 -0.83 -6.55 12.21
C LEU A 21 -1.71 -7.79 12.07
N ALA A 22 -1.59 -8.53 10.96
CA ALA A 22 -2.36 -9.74 10.69
C ALA A 22 -2.19 -10.78 11.81
N GLU A 23 -0.95 -11.05 12.23
CA GLU A 23 -0.65 -11.96 13.32
C GLU A 23 -1.33 -11.52 14.63
N ASN A 24 -1.27 -10.23 14.96
CA ASN A 24 -1.82 -9.70 16.22
C ASN A 24 -3.34 -9.76 16.29
N ILE A 25 -4.05 -9.56 15.17
CA ILE A 25 -5.52 -9.57 15.14
C ILE A 25 -6.12 -10.91 14.69
N GLY A 26 -5.27 -11.91 14.43
CA GLY A 26 -5.71 -13.25 13.99
C GLY A 26 -6.29 -13.27 12.59
N TYR A 27 -5.73 -12.46 11.68
CA TYR A 27 -6.09 -12.38 10.26
C TYR A 27 -5.01 -13.03 9.39
N ASN A 28 -5.37 -13.38 8.15
CA ASN A 28 -4.37 -13.73 7.15
C ASN A 28 -3.69 -12.48 6.59
N PHE A 29 -2.54 -12.67 5.95
CA PHE A 29 -1.82 -11.60 5.25
C PHE A 29 -1.78 -11.88 3.75
N MET A 30 -1.90 -10.82 2.95
CA MET A 30 -1.72 -10.83 1.50
C MET A 30 -0.94 -9.59 1.07
N ASP A 31 -0.04 -9.74 0.10
CA ASP A 31 0.60 -8.63 -0.60
C ASP A 31 0.17 -8.65 -2.07
N THR A 32 -0.37 -7.54 -2.58
CA THR A 32 -0.82 -7.49 -3.98
C THR A 32 0.32 -7.52 -4.97
N ASP A 33 1.53 -7.12 -4.58
CA ASP A 33 2.72 -7.23 -5.42
C ASP A 33 3.07 -8.69 -5.69
N ASP A 34 2.87 -9.59 -4.71
CA ASP A 34 3.07 -11.03 -4.90
C ASP A 34 2.08 -11.60 -5.93
N LEU A 35 0.82 -11.12 -5.96
CA LEU A 35 -0.17 -11.55 -6.97
C LEU A 35 0.25 -11.14 -8.38
N ILE A 36 0.87 -9.97 -8.54
CA ILE A 36 1.39 -9.50 -9.83
C ILE A 36 2.54 -10.40 -10.27
N ILE A 37 3.50 -10.64 -9.38
CA ILE A 37 4.66 -11.50 -9.64
C ILE A 37 4.21 -12.93 -9.98
N ASP A 38 3.24 -13.47 -9.25
CA ASP A 38 2.71 -14.82 -9.50
C ASP A 38 2.01 -14.92 -10.86
N LYS A 39 1.26 -13.90 -11.26
CA LYS A 39 0.57 -13.88 -12.56
C LYS A 39 1.53 -13.80 -13.74
N TYR A 40 2.51 -12.92 -13.65
CA TYR A 40 3.40 -12.61 -14.78
C TYR A 40 4.73 -13.36 -14.75
N GLN A 41 5.07 -14.00 -13.62
CA GLN A 41 6.33 -14.75 -13.39
C GLN A 41 7.58 -13.89 -13.67
N LYS A 42 7.49 -12.58 -13.34
CA LYS A 42 8.55 -11.58 -13.55
C LYS A 42 8.62 -10.60 -12.38
N PRO A 43 9.81 -10.04 -12.10
CA PRO A 43 9.95 -8.92 -11.17
C PRO A 43 9.14 -7.69 -11.62
N LEU A 44 8.64 -6.90 -10.67
CA LEU A 44 7.84 -5.71 -10.97
C LEU A 44 8.58 -4.70 -11.86
N MET A 45 9.90 -4.53 -11.65
CA MET A 45 10.72 -3.63 -12.48
C MET A 45 10.69 -4.03 -13.94
N ASP A 46 10.87 -5.31 -14.24
CA ASP A 46 10.87 -5.83 -15.60
C ASP A 46 9.50 -5.60 -16.26
N LEU A 47 8.42 -5.78 -15.49
CA LEU A 47 7.05 -5.52 -15.97
C LEU A 47 6.82 -4.05 -16.29
N ILE A 48 7.33 -3.15 -15.45
CA ILE A 48 7.21 -1.69 -15.68
C ILE A 48 8.00 -1.29 -16.95
N GLU A 49 9.20 -1.85 -17.15
CA GLU A 49 10.00 -1.61 -18.35
C GLU A 49 9.34 -2.13 -19.62
N GLU A 50 8.75 -3.33 -19.57
CA GLU A 50 8.10 -3.97 -20.72
C GLU A 50 6.75 -3.33 -21.09
N MET A 51 5.91 -3.04 -20.10
CA MET A 51 4.54 -2.55 -20.32
C MET A 51 4.45 -1.02 -20.36
N GLY A 52 5.48 -0.34 -19.86
CA GLY A 52 5.45 1.07 -19.53
C GLY A 52 4.58 1.36 -18.29
N VAL A 53 4.64 2.59 -17.80
CA VAL A 53 3.94 3.02 -16.58
C VAL A 53 2.43 2.79 -16.67
N GLU A 54 1.80 3.22 -17.76
CA GLU A 54 0.34 3.10 -17.93
C GLU A 54 -0.11 1.65 -18.14
N GLY A 55 0.71 0.83 -18.80
CA GLY A 55 0.45 -0.60 -18.96
C GLY A 55 0.51 -1.33 -17.62
N PHE A 56 1.51 -1.02 -16.79
CA PHE A 56 1.65 -1.60 -15.46
C PHE A 56 0.47 -1.19 -14.54
N ILE A 57 0.07 0.08 -14.53
CA ILE A 57 -1.07 0.56 -13.74
C ILE A 57 -2.36 -0.19 -14.11
N ARG A 58 -2.59 -0.43 -15.42
CA ARG A 58 -3.75 -1.24 -15.85
C ARG A 58 -3.67 -2.67 -15.37
N ALA A 59 -2.51 -3.31 -15.54
CA ALA A 59 -2.29 -4.69 -15.12
C ALA A 59 -2.45 -4.86 -13.61
N GLU A 60 -1.91 -3.92 -12.81
CA GLU A 60 -2.10 -3.84 -11.37
C GLU A 60 -3.60 -3.71 -11.04
N GLY A 61 -4.31 -2.76 -11.66
CA GLY A 61 -5.74 -2.55 -11.43
C GLY A 61 -6.59 -3.79 -11.73
N GLU A 62 -6.33 -4.48 -12.85
CA GLU A 62 -7.02 -5.73 -13.20
C GLU A 62 -6.80 -6.83 -12.14
N ILE A 63 -5.61 -6.90 -11.57
CA ILE A 63 -5.31 -7.87 -10.49
C ILE A 63 -6.07 -7.50 -9.21
N LEU A 64 -6.09 -6.21 -8.85
CA LEU A 64 -6.84 -5.77 -7.68
C LEU A 64 -8.33 -6.14 -7.76
N GLU A 65 -8.94 -6.05 -8.96
CA GLU A 65 -10.33 -6.44 -9.18
C GLU A 65 -10.58 -7.95 -9.00
N THR A 66 -9.54 -8.79 -9.03
CA THR A 66 -9.67 -10.25 -8.78
C THR A 66 -9.57 -10.64 -7.32
N VAL A 67 -9.15 -9.73 -6.44
CA VAL A 67 -9.02 -10.02 -5.00
C VAL A 67 -10.39 -10.32 -4.42
N ASN A 68 -10.54 -11.50 -3.82
CA ASN A 68 -11.79 -11.94 -3.19
C ASN A 68 -11.47 -12.72 -1.92
N VAL A 69 -11.20 -12.00 -0.85
CA VAL A 69 -10.81 -12.55 0.45
C VAL A 69 -11.55 -11.85 1.58
N ASP A 70 -11.65 -12.50 2.73
CA ASP A 70 -12.13 -11.92 3.98
C ASP A 70 -11.16 -12.22 5.13
N ARG A 71 -11.19 -11.43 6.17
CA ARG A 71 -10.28 -11.52 7.32
C ARG A 71 -8.79 -11.50 6.91
N HIS A 72 -8.46 -10.59 6.00
CA HIS A 72 -7.07 -10.36 5.57
C HIS A 72 -6.60 -8.96 5.92
N VAL A 73 -5.31 -8.84 6.20
CA VAL A 73 -4.57 -7.60 6.05
C VAL A 73 -3.90 -7.63 4.68
N ILE A 74 -4.27 -6.69 3.82
CA ILE A 74 -3.82 -6.62 2.43
C ILE A 74 -2.84 -5.46 2.30
N ALA A 75 -1.56 -5.75 2.09
CA ALA A 75 -0.59 -4.75 1.69
C ALA A 75 -0.66 -4.51 0.18
N THR A 76 -0.48 -3.27 -0.24
CA THR A 76 -0.58 -2.89 -1.66
C THR A 76 0.69 -2.24 -2.18
N GLY A 77 0.88 -2.23 -3.49
CA GLY A 77 1.85 -1.37 -4.15
C GLY A 77 1.52 0.11 -3.94
N GLY A 78 2.53 0.99 -4.06
CA GLY A 78 2.30 2.44 -3.89
C GLY A 78 1.50 3.08 -5.03
N SER A 79 1.40 2.42 -6.18
CA SER A 79 0.74 2.89 -7.41
C SER A 79 -0.74 2.50 -7.52
N VAL A 80 -1.25 1.64 -6.64
CA VAL A 80 -2.65 1.16 -6.69
C VAL A 80 -3.69 2.30 -6.73
N ILE A 81 -3.34 3.44 -6.14
CA ILE A 81 -4.16 4.66 -6.10
C ILE A 81 -4.47 5.26 -7.48
N TYR A 82 -3.73 4.87 -8.52
CA TYR A 82 -3.98 5.32 -9.88
C TYR A 82 -5.07 4.49 -10.59
N SER A 83 -5.45 3.34 -10.06
CA SER A 83 -6.56 2.52 -10.54
C SER A 83 -7.84 2.81 -9.75
N GLU A 84 -8.73 3.65 -10.30
CA GLU A 84 -10.00 3.97 -9.63
C GLU A 84 -10.87 2.71 -9.43
N LYS A 85 -10.91 1.81 -10.42
CA LYS A 85 -11.66 0.56 -10.32
C LYS A 85 -11.07 -0.39 -9.28
N GLY A 86 -9.74 -0.57 -9.31
CA GLY A 86 -9.05 -1.38 -8.32
C GLY A 86 -9.26 -0.87 -6.89
N MET A 87 -9.15 0.46 -6.68
CA MET A 87 -9.40 1.07 -5.38
C MET A 87 -10.86 0.95 -4.94
N ALA A 88 -11.82 1.17 -5.85
CA ALA A 88 -13.24 0.99 -5.54
C ALA A 88 -13.55 -0.46 -5.15
N HIS A 89 -12.93 -1.43 -5.82
CA HIS A 89 -13.05 -2.83 -5.47
C HIS A 89 -12.48 -3.12 -4.08
N LEU A 90 -11.25 -2.68 -3.78
CA LEU A 90 -10.64 -2.85 -2.46
C LEU A 90 -11.48 -2.19 -1.35
N GLN A 91 -12.01 -0.99 -1.58
CA GLN A 91 -12.91 -0.31 -0.62
C GLN A 91 -14.19 -1.12 -0.35
N SER A 92 -14.67 -1.89 -1.34
CA SER A 92 -15.83 -2.77 -1.15
C SER A 92 -15.52 -4.00 -0.28
N LEU A 93 -14.26 -4.39 -0.16
CA LEU A 93 -13.81 -5.55 0.60
C LEU A 93 -13.49 -5.23 2.07
N GLY A 94 -13.23 -3.96 2.42
CA GLY A 94 -12.85 -3.61 3.78
C GLY A 94 -12.43 -2.16 3.98
N LYS A 95 -11.74 -1.89 5.08
CA LYS A 95 -11.28 -0.55 5.45
C LYS A 95 -9.90 -0.25 4.86
N VAL A 96 -9.80 0.86 4.16
CA VAL A 96 -8.55 1.36 3.61
C VAL A 96 -7.81 2.17 4.68
N VAL A 97 -6.59 1.74 5.00
CA VAL A 97 -5.74 2.29 6.05
C VAL A 97 -4.52 2.95 5.42
N TYR A 98 -4.41 4.24 5.55
CA TYR A 98 -3.26 5.00 5.06
C TYR A 98 -2.18 5.10 6.14
N LEU A 99 -0.98 4.58 5.84
CA LEU A 99 0.21 4.76 6.68
C LEU A 99 0.86 6.11 6.33
N CYS A 100 0.48 7.15 7.07
CA CYS A 100 0.85 8.53 6.80
C CYS A 100 2.17 8.90 7.49
N TYR A 101 3.21 9.12 6.68
CA TYR A 101 4.52 9.62 7.09
C TYR A 101 4.80 10.97 6.44
N THR A 102 5.80 11.71 6.94
CA THR A 102 6.34 12.88 6.23
C THR A 102 7.20 12.45 5.04
N GLU A 103 7.47 13.37 4.13
CA GLU A 103 8.39 13.12 3.02
C GLU A 103 9.78 12.73 3.53
N GLU A 104 10.27 13.43 4.54
CA GLU A 104 11.58 13.20 5.15
C GLU A 104 11.69 11.80 5.76
N ASP A 105 10.65 11.34 6.47
CA ASP A 105 10.61 10.00 7.07
C ASP A 105 10.73 8.91 6.02
N ILE A 106 10.05 9.08 4.89
CA ILE A 106 10.10 8.09 3.80
C ILE A 106 11.41 8.20 3.02
N ALA A 107 11.86 9.41 2.68
CA ALA A 107 13.11 9.64 1.96
C ALA A 107 14.30 8.99 2.68
N ALA A 108 14.34 9.10 4.01
CA ALA A 108 15.38 8.47 4.84
C ALA A 108 15.38 6.93 4.77
N ARG A 109 14.24 6.29 4.42
CA ARG A 109 14.08 4.82 4.37
C ARG A 109 14.27 4.25 2.97
N VAL A 110 13.93 5.01 1.94
CA VAL A 110 13.83 4.49 0.57
C VAL A 110 15.18 4.44 -0.13
N GLY A 111 16.13 5.32 0.24
CA GLY A 111 17.40 5.42 -0.48
C GLY A 111 17.18 5.77 -1.95
N ASP A 112 17.86 5.07 -2.87
CA ASP A 112 17.69 5.27 -4.31
C ASP A 112 16.41 4.61 -4.83
N LEU A 113 15.46 5.43 -5.30
CA LEU A 113 14.17 4.99 -5.86
C LEU A 113 14.32 4.18 -7.14
N THR A 114 15.40 4.38 -7.88
CA THR A 114 15.61 3.72 -9.18
C THR A 114 15.75 2.20 -9.04
N THR A 115 16.11 1.72 -7.85
CA THR A 115 16.32 0.30 -7.59
C THR A 115 15.06 -0.48 -7.16
N ARG A 116 13.92 0.20 -6.92
CA ARG A 116 12.72 -0.41 -6.30
C ARG A 116 11.50 -0.56 -7.21
N GLY A 117 11.63 -0.29 -8.52
CA GLY A 117 10.48 -0.39 -9.42
C GLY A 117 9.34 0.56 -9.03
N VAL A 118 9.66 1.80 -8.73
CA VAL A 118 8.65 2.80 -8.37
C VAL A 118 8.02 3.36 -9.63
N VAL A 119 6.72 3.16 -9.77
CA VAL A 119 5.92 3.75 -10.86
C VAL A 119 5.89 5.26 -10.71
N CYS A 120 6.36 5.98 -11.70
CA CYS A 120 6.29 7.43 -11.74
C CYS A 120 5.96 7.90 -13.15
N ARG A 121 4.88 8.67 -13.29
CA ARG A 121 4.44 9.19 -14.59
C ARG A 121 5.35 10.29 -15.13
N ASN A 122 5.66 11.28 -14.31
CA ASN A 122 6.44 12.46 -14.72
C ASN A 122 7.32 13.05 -13.61
N CYS A 123 7.59 12.31 -12.53
CA CYS A 123 8.33 12.86 -11.41
C CYS A 123 9.84 12.88 -11.67
N LYS A 124 10.45 14.00 -11.38
CA LYS A 124 11.91 14.20 -11.45
C LYS A 124 12.59 14.04 -10.09
N SER A 125 11.78 13.98 -9.02
CA SER A 125 12.27 13.84 -7.65
C SER A 125 11.30 13.02 -6.80
N PHE A 126 11.79 12.52 -5.68
CA PHE A 126 10.95 11.84 -4.70
C PHE A 126 9.87 12.76 -4.12
N ARG A 127 10.22 14.03 -3.90
CA ARG A 127 9.27 15.04 -3.41
C ARG A 127 8.09 15.20 -4.37
N GLU A 128 8.36 15.31 -5.67
CA GLU A 128 7.29 15.40 -6.67
C GLU A 128 6.38 14.18 -6.64
N LEU A 129 6.95 12.97 -6.49
CA LEU A 129 6.18 11.74 -6.35
C LEU A 129 5.33 11.75 -5.06
N PHE A 130 5.91 12.21 -3.95
CA PHE A 130 5.21 12.32 -2.68
C PHE A 130 4.03 13.30 -2.76
N ASP A 131 4.29 14.49 -3.29
CA ASP A 131 3.28 15.54 -3.44
C ASP A 131 2.15 15.13 -4.39
N GLU A 132 2.46 14.38 -5.48
CA GLU A 132 1.49 13.83 -6.41
C GLU A 132 0.59 12.79 -5.76
N ARG A 133 1.16 11.85 -4.97
CA ARG A 133 0.43 10.69 -4.45
C ARG A 133 -0.35 10.95 -3.17
N ARG A 134 0.14 11.85 -2.34
CA ARG A 134 -0.46 12.13 -1.03
C ARG A 134 -1.96 12.43 -1.09
N PRO A 135 -2.46 13.31 -2.00
CA PRO A 135 -3.89 13.57 -2.10
C PRO A 135 -4.73 12.35 -2.45
N TYR A 136 -4.18 11.41 -3.23
CA TYR A 136 -4.87 10.16 -3.56
C TYR A 136 -4.96 9.24 -2.35
N TYR A 137 -3.88 9.08 -1.56
CA TYR A 137 -3.95 8.28 -0.34
C TYR A 137 -4.98 8.86 0.63
N GLU A 138 -4.99 10.17 0.82
CA GLU A 138 -5.97 10.86 1.67
C GLU A 138 -7.40 10.69 1.16
N LYS A 139 -7.62 10.72 -0.17
CA LYS A 139 -8.93 10.51 -0.81
C LYS A 139 -9.49 9.12 -0.54
N TYR A 140 -8.66 8.08 -0.62
CA TYR A 140 -9.13 6.70 -0.51
C TYR A 140 -9.16 6.14 0.91
N ALA A 141 -8.50 6.79 1.86
CA ALA A 141 -8.39 6.29 3.21
C ALA A 141 -9.68 6.42 4.02
N ASP A 142 -10.13 5.31 4.60
CA ASP A 142 -11.14 5.30 5.68
C ASP A 142 -10.49 5.63 7.03
N ILE A 143 -9.22 5.22 7.20
CA ILE A 143 -8.44 5.37 8.42
C ILE A 143 -7.07 5.95 8.06
N VAL A 144 -6.71 7.07 8.66
CA VAL A 144 -5.36 7.63 8.53
C VAL A 144 -4.60 7.38 9.84
N VAL A 145 -3.48 6.67 9.73
CA VAL A 145 -2.58 6.45 10.87
C VAL A 145 -1.38 7.36 10.72
N HIS A 146 -1.32 8.39 11.55
CA HIS A 146 -0.21 9.35 11.60
C HIS A 146 1.03 8.75 12.23
N LEU A 147 2.08 8.60 11.43
CA LEU A 147 3.32 7.92 11.79
C LEU A 147 4.54 8.83 11.70
N GLU A 148 4.32 10.13 11.55
CA GLU A 148 5.36 11.14 11.42
C GLU A 148 6.34 11.06 12.60
N HIS A 149 7.64 11.08 12.28
CA HIS A 149 8.76 11.05 13.23
C HIS A 149 8.73 9.86 14.20
N ALA A 150 7.96 8.81 13.89
CA ALA A 150 7.91 7.60 14.70
C ALA A 150 9.04 6.65 14.33
N SER A 151 9.67 6.05 15.35
CA SER A 151 10.50 4.87 15.15
C SER A 151 9.65 3.72 14.61
N PHE A 152 10.28 2.72 13.98
CA PHE A 152 9.54 1.56 13.44
C PHE A 152 8.67 0.88 14.51
N SER A 153 9.20 0.67 15.70
CA SER A 153 8.45 0.08 16.82
C SER A 153 7.24 0.92 17.23
N ARG A 154 7.38 2.24 17.29
CA ARG A 154 6.25 3.15 17.60
C ARG A 154 5.22 3.15 16.49
N SER A 155 5.65 3.05 15.23
CA SER A 155 4.73 2.95 14.09
C SER A 155 3.85 1.71 14.19
N ILE A 156 4.44 0.54 14.49
CA ILE A 156 3.70 -0.70 14.70
C ILE A 156 2.69 -0.53 15.84
N GLN A 157 3.12 -0.02 16.98
CA GLN A 157 2.22 0.18 18.14
C GLN A 157 1.05 1.11 17.82
N ARG A 158 1.29 2.20 17.07
CA ARG A 158 0.22 3.12 16.65
C ARG A 158 -0.78 2.43 15.72
N VAL A 159 -0.28 1.66 14.74
CA VAL A 159 -1.14 0.92 13.80
C VAL A 159 -1.98 -0.12 14.55
N LEU A 160 -1.36 -0.95 15.40
CA LEU A 160 -2.07 -1.96 16.21
C LEU A 160 -3.17 -1.31 17.05
N LYS A 161 -2.83 -0.30 17.85
CA LYS A 161 -3.79 0.41 18.70
C LYS A 161 -4.96 1.00 17.92
N THR A 162 -4.67 1.56 16.74
CA THR A 162 -5.71 2.14 15.89
C THR A 162 -6.64 1.04 15.39
N ILE A 163 -6.11 -0.03 14.81
CA ILE A 163 -6.92 -1.10 14.20
C ILE A 163 -7.68 -1.91 15.23
N GLU A 164 -7.09 -2.24 16.38
CA GLU A 164 -7.79 -2.92 17.48
C GLU A 164 -9.08 -2.21 17.88
N SER A 165 -9.09 -0.88 17.86
CA SER A 165 -10.28 -0.09 18.15
C SER A 165 -11.43 -0.29 17.14
N TYR A 166 -11.11 -0.76 15.93
CA TYR A 166 -12.11 -1.11 14.89
C TYR A 166 -12.54 -2.57 14.99
N VAL A 167 -11.62 -3.49 15.25
CA VAL A 167 -11.92 -4.94 15.37
C VAL A 167 -12.87 -5.22 16.53
N HIS A 168 -12.73 -4.52 17.65
CA HIS A 168 -13.59 -4.71 18.84
C HIS A 168 -14.98 -4.05 18.73
N LYS A 169 -15.26 -3.33 17.65
CA LYS A 169 -16.58 -2.70 17.39
C LYS A 169 -17.46 -3.51 16.45
N ILE A 170 -16.95 -4.62 15.91
CA ILE A 170 -17.63 -5.55 15.03
C ILE A 170 -18.02 -6.82 15.80
#